data_cf7373cc3dc1a88c4c46256e07ee3d0d
#
_entry.id   cf7373cc3dc1a88c4c46256e07ee3d0d
#
_cell.length_a   1.000
_cell.length_b   1.000
_cell.length_c   1.000
_cell.angle_alpha   90.00
_cell.angle_beta   90.00
_cell.angle_gamma   90.00
#
_symmetry.space_group_name_H-M   'P 1'
#
loop_
_entity.id
_entity.type
_entity.pdbx_description
1 polymer ?
#
loop_
_entity_poly.entity_id
_entity_poly.type
_entity_poly.pdbx_seq_one_letter_code
_entity_poly.pdbx_strand_id
1 'polypeptide(L)'
;MKLRVVVLAVLFIGFSCAKQAPQPTQDTTPYNLEFGELPTPVVEGDNPLTVQGVHLGRMLFYEKRLSGDNSMSCASCHRQEHAFSDTAQFSIGIHGDPSHRQAMSAVNMLWNTNGYFWDGRAEKLRSQSLMPIQDPIEMDESLENVVEKLEQDTMYTNQFLRAFGTAEPSAHLISLALEQFMNSIVSYRSKYDKYLAGEAALTESEERGKDLFFEEYNPFFPEQSGADCGHCHSGKNFDSPTYMNNGTDSLNSDLGHYGVTGDSADIGLMKTTTLRNITLTPPYMHDGIFSTLREVIDHYDHGLQYSPTLDAALAMTMGTGLMLSEQDKDDLEAFLHTLTDYELISDERYSSPF
;
A
#
# COMPACT_ATOMS: atom_id res chain seq x y z
N MET A 1 -13.73 67.62 65.09
CA MET A 1 -14.60 66.90 64.12
C MET A 1 -13.73 66.53 62.95
N LYS A 2 -13.30 65.25 62.85
CA LYS A 2 -12.45 64.71 61.71
C LYS A 2 -13.32 64.00 60.71
N LEU A 3 -13.39 64.61 59.50
CA LEU A 3 -14.13 64.04 58.36
C LEU A 3 -13.35 62.87 57.73
N ARG A 4 -13.93 61.67 57.78
CA ARG A 4 -13.35 60.50 57.10
C ARG A 4 -13.96 60.45 55.71
N VAL A 5 -13.11 60.61 54.68
CA VAL A 5 -13.47 60.36 53.27
C VAL A 5 -13.31 58.87 53.01
N VAL A 6 -14.41 58.17 52.65
CA VAL A 6 -14.40 56.79 52.16
C VAL A 6 -14.29 56.86 50.65
N VAL A 7 -13.16 56.39 50.12
CA VAL A 7 -12.99 56.18 48.65
C VAL A 7 -13.51 54.80 48.26
N LEU A 8 -14.62 54.80 47.56
CA LEU A 8 -15.17 53.57 46.97
C LEU A 8 -14.41 53.25 45.66
N ALA A 9 -13.60 52.19 45.64
CA ALA A 9 -12.97 51.68 44.44
C ALA A 9 -14.00 50.83 43.65
N VAL A 10 -14.41 51.30 42.50
CA VAL A 10 -15.26 50.54 41.56
C VAL A 10 -14.36 49.69 40.69
N LEU A 11 -14.34 48.36 40.93
CA LEU A 11 -13.68 47.40 40.04
C LEU A 11 -14.51 47.22 38.76
N PHE A 12 -14.00 47.72 37.64
CA PHE A 12 -14.52 47.38 36.31
C PHE A 12 -14.01 45.99 35.93
N ILE A 13 -14.88 44.98 36.04
CA ILE A 13 -14.62 43.65 35.45
C ILE A 13 -14.94 43.78 33.97
N GLY A 14 -13.91 43.99 33.16
CA GLY A 14 -14.03 43.96 31.70
C GLY A 14 -14.30 42.52 31.24
N PHE A 15 -15.54 42.19 30.85
CA PHE A 15 -15.82 40.96 30.09
C PHE A 15 -15.20 41.12 28.71
N SER A 16 -14.02 40.52 28.51
CA SER A 16 -13.46 40.31 27.17
C SER A 16 -14.29 39.23 26.48
N CYS A 17 -15.18 39.64 25.60
CA CYS A 17 -15.78 38.71 24.63
C CYS A 17 -14.71 38.26 23.63
N ALA A 18 -13.93 37.27 23.99
CA ALA A 18 -13.17 36.51 22.99
C ALA A 18 -14.17 35.94 22.00
N LYS A 19 -14.14 36.36 20.73
CA LYS A 19 -14.89 35.74 19.66
C LYS A 19 -14.44 34.27 19.60
N GLN A 20 -15.31 33.38 20.01
CA GLN A 20 -15.08 31.94 19.85
C GLN A 20 -14.89 31.67 18.36
N ALA A 21 -13.80 31.02 17.99
CA ALA A 21 -13.60 30.62 16.60
C ALA A 21 -14.81 29.79 16.15
N PRO A 22 -15.30 29.96 14.92
CA PRO A 22 -16.41 29.18 14.43
C PRO A 22 -16.09 27.70 14.55
N GLN A 23 -17.04 26.94 15.13
CA GLN A 23 -16.91 25.49 15.22
C GLN A 23 -16.79 24.92 13.81
N PRO A 24 -15.90 23.91 13.57
CA PRO A 24 -15.81 23.27 12.28
C PRO A 24 -17.19 22.63 11.94
N THR A 25 -17.47 22.57 10.65
CA THR A 25 -18.66 21.88 10.09
C THR A 25 -18.19 20.83 9.13
N GLN A 26 -19.05 19.85 8.82
CA GLN A 26 -18.76 18.85 7.80
C GLN A 26 -18.46 19.53 6.45
N ASP A 27 -17.42 19.02 5.77
CA ASP A 27 -17.02 19.44 4.43
C ASP A 27 -16.88 18.20 3.54
N THR A 28 -17.84 18.05 2.64
CA THR A 28 -17.93 16.92 1.71
C THR A 28 -17.33 17.23 0.34
N THR A 29 -16.46 18.25 0.24
CA THR A 29 -15.78 18.59 -1.01
C THR A 29 -15.09 17.34 -1.59
N PRO A 30 -15.45 16.92 -2.82
CA PRO A 30 -14.84 15.74 -3.42
C PRO A 30 -13.32 15.89 -3.57
N TYR A 31 -12.59 14.82 -3.30
CA TYR A 31 -11.16 14.75 -3.56
C TYR A 31 -10.93 14.59 -5.07
N ASN A 32 -10.06 15.43 -5.64
CA ASN A 32 -9.68 15.32 -7.05
C ASN A 32 -8.63 14.23 -7.20
N LEU A 33 -9.05 13.03 -7.58
CA LEU A 33 -8.16 11.90 -7.80
C LEU A 33 -7.58 11.95 -9.22
N GLU A 34 -6.27 12.08 -9.31
CA GLU A 34 -5.53 11.99 -10.57
C GLU A 34 -4.99 10.57 -10.74
N PHE A 35 -5.20 9.95 -11.90
CA PHE A 35 -4.80 8.56 -12.17
C PHE A 35 -4.25 8.33 -13.61
N GLY A 36 -4.01 9.41 -14.34
CA GLY A 36 -3.41 9.34 -15.69
C GLY A 36 -4.16 8.39 -16.62
N GLU A 37 -3.41 7.46 -17.21
CA GLU A 37 -3.92 6.46 -18.14
C GLU A 37 -4.41 5.17 -17.46
N LEU A 38 -4.41 5.07 -16.13
CA LEU A 38 -4.99 3.93 -15.44
C LEU A 38 -6.50 3.83 -15.73
N PRO A 39 -7.10 2.65 -15.71
CA PRO A 39 -8.55 2.50 -15.86
C PRO A 39 -9.31 3.35 -14.84
N THR A 40 -10.48 3.87 -15.21
CA THR A 40 -11.32 4.60 -14.25
C THR A 40 -11.60 3.72 -13.03
N PRO A 41 -11.19 4.15 -11.82
CA PRO A 41 -11.34 3.33 -10.63
C PRO A 41 -12.79 3.25 -10.18
N VAL A 42 -13.12 2.17 -9.48
CA VAL A 42 -14.41 2.01 -8.80
C VAL A 42 -14.23 2.39 -7.33
N VAL A 43 -14.79 3.52 -6.95
CA VAL A 43 -14.82 3.95 -5.54
C VAL A 43 -16.07 3.40 -4.88
N GLU A 44 -15.95 2.85 -3.66
CA GLU A 44 -17.09 2.35 -2.88
C GLU A 44 -18.13 3.47 -2.67
N GLY A 45 -19.38 3.19 -3.05
CA GLY A 45 -20.45 4.21 -3.03
C GLY A 45 -20.82 4.72 -1.63
N ASP A 46 -20.48 3.94 -0.59
CA ASP A 46 -20.71 4.29 0.82
C ASP A 46 -19.53 5.06 1.45
N ASN A 47 -18.39 5.19 0.75
CA ASN A 47 -17.20 5.91 1.22
C ASN A 47 -16.54 6.71 0.08
N PRO A 48 -17.21 7.71 -0.50
CA PRO A 48 -16.64 8.53 -1.55
C PRO A 48 -15.40 9.30 -1.04
N LEU A 49 -14.40 9.48 -1.89
CA LEU A 49 -13.20 10.24 -1.53
C LEU A 49 -13.55 11.73 -1.36
N THR A 50 -13.28 12.26 -0.17
CA THR A 50 -13.42 13.68 0.15
C THR A 50 -12.09 14.28 0.59
N VAL A 51 -11.91 15.59 0.40
CA VAL A 51 -10.69 16.30 0.84
C VAL A 51 -10.46 16.07 2.33
N GLN A 52 -11.50 16.14 3.14
CA GLN A 52 -11.38 16.02 4.60
C GLN A 52 -11.20 14.56 5.05
N GLY A 53 -11.82 13.62 4.36
CA GLY A 53 -11.67 12.19 4.65
C GLY A 53 -10.26 11.69 4.31
N VAL A 54 -9.74 12.06 3.14
CA VAL A 54 -8.35 11.76 2.75
C VAL A 54 -7.36 12.41 3.72
N HIS A 55 -7.59 13.66 4.13
CA HIS A 55 -6.73 14.34 5.11
C HIS A 55 -6.76 13.65 6.48
N LEU A 56 -7.94 13.27 6.98
CA LEU A 56 -8.05 12.49 8.23
C LEU A 56 -7.34 11.14 8.12
N GLY A 57 -7.54 10.43 7.02
CA GLY A 57 -6.87 9.15 6.77
C GLY A 57 -5.35 9.29 6.75
N ARG A 58 -4.84 10.37 6.13
CA ARG A 58 -3.41 10.69 6.14
C ARG A 58 -2.91 10.95 7.57
N MET A 59 -3.64 11.72 8.40
CA MET A 59 -3.28 11.92 9.80
C MET A 59 -3.21 10.59 10.54
N LEU A 60 -4.21 9.73 10.39
CA LEU A 60 -4.28 8.42 11.04
C LEU A 60 -3.16 7.47 10.56
N PHE A 61 -2.81 7.47 9.27
CA PHE A 61 -1.75 6.63 8.72
C PHE A 61 -0.37 6.94 9.33
N TYR A 62 -0.14 8.20 9.74
CA TYR A 62 1.09 8.65 10.40
C TYR A 62 0.96 8.73 11.93
N GLU A 63 -0.21 8.41 12.50
CA GLU A 63 -0.49 8.54 13.93
C GLU A 63 0.08 7.38 14.75
N LYS A 64 1.04 7.65 15.59
CA LYS A 64 1.69 6.64 16.43
C LYS A 64 0.83 6.16 17.60
N ARG A 65 -0.17 6.93 18.02
CA ARG A 65 -1.11 6.52 19.08
C ARG A 65 -2.01 5.35 18.68
N LEU A 66 -1.95 4.91 17.40
CA LEU A 66 -2.62 3.70 16.96
C LEU A 66 -1.88 2.43 17.39
N SER A 67 -0.71 2.53 18.03
CA SER A 67 -0.01 1.40 18.64
C SER A 67 -0.10 1.41 20.16
N GLY A 68 0.06 0.24 20.78
CA GLY A 68 -0.09 0.02 22.23
C GLY A 68 0.86 0.89 23.05
N ASP A 69 2.09 1.07 22.61
CA ASP A 69 3.13 1.87 23.25
C ASP A 69 3.29 3.28 22.67
N ASN A 70 2.49 3.68 21.67
CA ASN A 70 2.54 4.94 20.94
C ASN A 70 3.86 5.19 20.18
N SER A 71 4.58 4.16 19.79
CA SER A 71 5.87 4.25 19.08
C SER A 71 5.73 4.11 17.58
N MET A 72 4.71 3.39 17.09
CA MET A 72 4.56 2.91 15.72
C MET A 72 3.27 3.41 15.06
N SER A 73 3.34 3.65 13.74
CA SER A 73 2.20 3.98 12.89
C SER A 73 2.25 3.12 11.61
N CYS A 74 1.23 3.17 10.75
CA CYS A 74 1.26 2.49 9.44
C CYS A 74 2.50 2.90 8.63
N ALA A 75 2.87 4.18 8.68
CA ALA A 75 4.04 4.71 8.00
C ALA A 75 5.38 4.19 8.54
N SER A 76 5.40 3.50 9.68
CA SER A 76 6.64 2.88 10.20
C SER A 76 7.09 1.71 9.32
N CYS A 77 6.14 0.97 8.72
CA CYS A 77 6.38 -0.16 7.82
C CYS A 77 6.03 0.16 6.37
N HIS A 78 5.08 1.08 6.12
CA HIS A 78 4.70 1.52 4.77
C HIS A 78 5.28 2.90 4.49
N ARG A 79 6.58 2.95 4.19
CA ARG A 79 7.34 4.21 4.03
C ARG A 79 7.19 4.77 2.62
N GLN A 80 6.85 6.06 2.51
CA GLN A 80 6.63 6.72 1.23
C GLN A 80 7.85 6.64 0.31
N GLU A 81 9.06 6.82 0.82
CA GLU A 81 10.31 6.74 0.06
C GLU A 81 10.59 5.35 -0.53
N HIS A 82 9.91 4.32 -0.04
CA HIS A 82 9.93 2.95 -0.56
C HIS A 82 8.59 2.54 -1.16
N ALA A 83 7.92 3.52 -1.80
CA ALA A 83 6.61 3.31 -2.42
C ALA A 83 5.59 2.64 -1.46
N PHE A 84 5.57 3.07 -0.21
CA PHE A 84 4.69 2.56 0.85
C PHE A 84 4.86 1.06 1.13
N SER A 85 6.10 0.58 1.09
CA SER A 85 6.55 -0.75 1.52
C SER A 85 7.65 -0.63 2.58
N ASP A 86 8.13 -1.76 3.12
CA ASP A 86 9.29 -1.82 4.02
C ASP A 86 10.51 -2.38 3.29
N THR A 87 11.70 -1.99 3.74
CA THR A 87 12.99 -2.54 3.28
C THR A 87 13.49 -3.71 4.13
N ALA A 88 12.82 -4.01 5.23
CA ALA A 88 13.09 -5.19 6.02
C ALA A 88 12.42 -6.43 5.38
N GLN A 89 13.06 -7.58 5.48
CA GLN A 89 12.46 -8.85 5.06
C GLN A 89 11.12 -9.08 5.79
N PHE A 90 11.13 -8.84 7.10
CA PHE A 90 9.96 -8.82 7.95
C PHE A 90 9.97 -7.56 8.80
N SER A 91 8.87 -6.82 8.78
CA SER A 91 8.72 -5.64 9.64
C SER A 91 8.71 -6.06 11.10
N ILE A 92 9.26 -5.19 11.96
CA ILE A 92 9.36 -5.47 13.40
C ILE A 92 8.27 -4.70 14.14
N GLY A 93 7.44 -5.41 14.91
CA GLY A 93 6.39 -4.83 15.72
C GLY A 93 6.88 -4.20 17.02
N ILE A 94 5.95 -3.64 17.82
CA ILE A 94 6.28 -2.87 19.04
C ILE A 94 6.99 -3.70 20.12
N HIS A 95 6.81 -5.02 20.12
CA HIS A 95 7.48 -5.92 21.06
C HIS A 95 8.83 -6.47 20.55
N GLY A 96 9.23 -6.11 19.32
CA GLY A 96 10.45 -6.59 18.70
C GLY A 96 10.29 -7.90 17.93
N ASP A 97 9.06 -8.40 17.79
CA ASP A 97 8.75 -9.61 17.03
C ASP A 97 8.66 -9.27 15.53
N PRO A 98 9.21 -10.14 14.66
CA PRO A 98 9.10 -9.96 13.22
C PRO A 98 7.71 -10.37 12.72
N SER A 99 7.18 -9.67 11.72
CA SER A 99 6.01 -10.12 10.95
C SER A 99 6.30 -11.44 10.21
N HIS A 100 5.27 -12.12 9.74
CA HIS A 100 5.41 -13.41 9.05
C HIS A 100 5.63 -13.28 7.54
N ARG A 101 5.35 -12.11 6.99
CA ARG A 101 5.45 -11.82 5.55
C ARG A 101 5.97 -10.42 5.33
N GLN A 102 6.58 -10.21 4.16
CA GLN A 102 7.07 -8.90 3.73
C GLN A 102 5.91 -7.90 3.60
N ALA A 103 6.15 -6.64 3.98
CA ALA A 103 5.15 -5.58 3.91
C ALA A 103 4.90 -5.17 2.46
N MET A 104 3.67 -5.40 1.99
CA MET A 104 3.26 -5.06 0.62
C MET A 104 3.22 -3.54 0.42
N SER A 105 3.51 -3.10 -0.80
CA SER A 105 3.29 -1.71 -1.19
C SER A 105 1.79 -1.34 -1.12
N ALA A 106 1.48 -0.20 -0.49
CA ALA A 106 0.12 0.34 -0.38
C ALA A 106 -0.21 1.34 -1.50
N VAL A 107 0.27 1.08 -2.73
CA VAL A 107 0.04 1.93 -3.91
C VAL A 107 -1.07 1.33 -4.77
N ASN A 108 -1.88 2.19 -5.39
CA ASN A 108 -2.93 1.81 -6.35
C ASN A 108 -3.99 0.85 -5.79
N MET A 109 -4.34 0.99 -4.49
CA MET A 109 -5.29 0.12 -3.82
C MET A 109 -6.70 0.13 -4.45
N LEU A 110 -7.11 1.21 -5.16
CA LEU A 110 -8.37 1.29 -5.89
C LEU A 110 -8.51 0.31 -7.06
N TRP A 111 -7.40 -0.18 -7.59
CA TRP A 111 -7.39 -1.16 -8.69
C TRP A 111 -7.24 -2.59 -8.21
N ASN A 112 -7.07 -2.78 -6.90
CA ASN A 112 -7.00 -4.12 -6.32
C ASN A 112 -8.41 -4.75 -6.24
N THR A 113 -8.57 -5.94 -6.81
CA THR A 113 -9.87 -6.62 -6.94
C THR A 113 -9.98 -7.97 -6.24
N ASN A 114 -8.90 -8.45 -5.63
CA ASN A 114 -8.81 -9.80 -5.08
C ASN A 114 -8.45 -9.84 -3.58
N GLY A 115 -9.00 -8.91 -2.79
CA GLY A 115 -8.73 -8.82 -1.34
C GLY A 115 -7.35 -8.25 -1.02
N TYR A 116 -7.04 -8.17 0.25
CA TYR A 116 -5.85 -7.52 0.81
C TYR A 116 -5.03 -8.51 1.64
N PHE A 117 -3.77 -8.20 1.90
CA PHE A 117 -2.69 -9.11 2.29
C PHE A 117 -2.29 -10.08 1.18
N TRP A 118 -1.17 -10.77 1.35
CA TRP A 118 -0.65 -11.75 0.40
C TRP A 118 -1.60 -12.92 0.12
N ASP A 119 -2.41 -13.29 1.11
CA ASP A 119 -3.37 -14.40 1.06
C ASP A 119 -4.82 -13.96 0.77
N GLY A 120 -5.09 -12.65 0.71
CA GLY A 120 -6.43 -12.12 0.46
C GLY A 120 -7.41 -12.23 1.61
N ARG A 121 -6.94 -12.48 2.84
CA ARG A 121 -7.79 -12.72 4.04
C ARG A 121 -8.67 -11.53 4.43
N ALA A 122 -8.40 -10.33 3.96
CA ALA A 122 -9.24 -9.17 4.15
C ALA A 122 -9.94 -8.80 2.82
N GLU A 123 -11.27 -8.88 2.80
CA GLU A 123 -12.07 -8.61 1.59
C GLU A 123 -12.03 -7.12 1.19
N LYS A 124 -12.04 -6.21 2.17
CA LYS A 124 -12.07 -4.76 1.96
C LYS A 124 -10.87 -4.07 2.60
N LEU A 125 -10.41 -2.99 1.97
CA LEU A 125 -9.29 -2.19 2.48
C LEU A 125 -9.60 -1.61 3.87
N ARG A 126 -10.83 -1.15 4.12
CA ARG A 126 -11.27 -0.68 5.44
C ARG A 126 -11.18 -1.76 6.53
N SER A 127 -11.41 -3.02 6.19
CA SER A 127 -11.25 -4.13 7.13
C SER A 127 -9.77 -4.44 7.36
N GLN A 128 -8.98 -4.46 6.28
CA GLN A 128 -7.54 -4.67 6.34
C GLN A 128 -6.85 -3.64 7.23
N SER A 129 -7.20 -2.35 7.09
CA SER A 129 -6.54 -1.24 7.80
C SER A 129 -6.63 -1.31 9.33
N LEU A 130 -7.61 -2.03 9.88
CA LEU A 130 -7.77 -2.21 11.32
C LEU A 130 -7.05 -3.45 11.87
N MET A 131 -6.64 -4.39 11.01
CA MET A 131 -6.06 -5.66 11.47
C MET A 131 -4.66 -5.47 12.05
N PRO A 132 -3.73 -4.72 11.43
CA PRO A 132 -2.40 -4.47 11.99
C PRO A 132 -2.42 -3.74 13.33
N ILE A 133 -3.41 -2.88 13.55
CA ILE A 133 -3.59 -2.17 14.83
C ILE A 133 -3.79 -3.18 15.97
N GLN A 134 -4.59 -4.23 15.72
CA GLN A 134 -4.98 -5.24 16.71
C GLN A 134 -4.02 -6.44 16.76
N ASP A 135 -3.10 -6.55 15.80
CA ASP A 135 -2.19 -7.69 15.75
C ASP A 135 -1.12 -7.57 16.86
N PRO A 136 -1.04 -8.57 17.78
CA PRO A 136 -0.09 -8.52 18.90
C PRO A 136 1.38 -8.55 18.48
N ILE A 137 1.69 -9.01 17.27
CA ILE A 137 3.07 -8.97 16.75
C ILE A 137 3.38 -7.71 15.94
N GLU A 138 2.39 -6.85 15.69
CA GLU A 138 2.57 -5.59 14.96
C GLU A 138 2.37 -4.39 15.91
N MET A 139 1.15 -3.84 16.01
CA MET A 139 0.86 -2.61 16.76
C MET A 139 0.24 -2.85 18.14
N ASP A 140 -0.31 -4.05 18.42
CA ASP A 140 -0.84 -4.55 19.70
C ASP A 140 -1.70 -3.51 20.46
N GLU A 141 -2.72 -2.95 19.80
CA GLU A 141 -3.62 -1.99 20.44
C GLU A 141 -5.09 -2.35 20.18
N SER A 142 -5.94 -2.15 21.19
CA SER A 142 -7.38 -2.31 21.04
C SER A 142 -8.01 -1.12 20.32
N LEU A 143 -9.02 -1.38 19.49
CA LEU A 143 -9.73 -0.30 18.79
C LEU A 143 -10.45 0.62 19.77
N GLU A 144 -10.88 0.12 20.92
CA GLU A 144 -11.51 0.88 21.99
C GLU A 144 -10.52 1.92 22.55
N ASN A 145 -9.29 1.51 22.87
CA ASN A 145 -8.25 2.41 23.36
C ASN A 145 -7.82 3.43 22.29
N VAL A 146 -7.73 3.02 21.02
CA VAL A 146 -7.48 3.97 19.91
C VAL A 146 -8.53 5.05 19.89
N VAL A 147 -9.82 4.70 19.97
CA VAL A 147 -10.94 5.66 20.01
C VAL A 147 -10.78 6.61 21.20
N GLU A 148 -10.55 6.09 22.40
CA GLU A 148 -10.34 6.90 23.61
C GLU A 148 -9.17 7.88 23.48
N LYS A 149 -8.03 7.45 22.92
CA LYS A 149 -6.87 8.29 22.68
C LYS A 149 -7.18 9.45 21.71
N LEU A 150 -7.95 9.18 20.66
CA LEU A 150 -8.30 10.18 19.64
C LEU A 150 -9.39 11.15 20.13
N GLU A 151 -10.35 10.70 20.95
CA GLU A 151 -11.40 11.54 21.55
C GLU A 151 -10.84 12.64 22.49
N GLN A 152 -9.71 12.36 23.13
CA GLN A 152 -9.05 13.30 24.01
C GLN A 152 -8.35 14.45 23.27
N ASP A 153 -8.23 14.37 21.95
CA ASP A 153 -7.53 15.37 21.13
C ASP A 153 -8.49 16.16 20.25
N THR A 154 -8.61 17.45 20.54
CA THR A 154 -9.48 18.36 19.80
C THR A 154 -9.09 18.50 18.33
N MET A 155 -7.85 18.24 17.96
CA MET A 155 -7.42 18.20 16.56
C MET A 155 -8.14 17.06 15.81
N TYR A 156 -8.19 15.86 16.40
CA TYR A 156 -8.86 14.71 15.81
C TYR A 156 -10.38 14.86 15.83
N THR A 157 -11.00 15.21 16.98
CA THR A 157 -12.45 15.38 17.05
C THR A 157 -12.97 16.43 16.07
N ASN A 158 -12.23 17.53 15.87
CA ASN A 158 -12.53 18.54 14.86
C ASN A 158 -12.35 17.98 13.43
N GLN A 159 -11.36 17.12 13.19
CA GLN A 159 -11.15 16.57 11.86
C GLN A 159 -12.16 15.47 11.52
N PHE A 160 -12.59 14.66 12.48
CA PHE A 160 -13.72 13.74 12.33
C PHE A 160 -15.00 14.50 12.00
N LEU A 161 -15.26 15.63 12.68
CA LEU A 161 -16.42 16.48 12.39
C LEU A 161 -16.38 17.03 10.96
N ARG A 162 -15.21 17.47 10.46
CA ARG A 162 -15.05 17.92 9.07
C ARG A 162 -15.25 16.78 8.07
N ALA A 163 -14.69 15.61 8.33
CA ALA A 163 -14.75 14.48 7.42
C ALA A 163 -16.13 13.81 7.39
N PHE A 164 -16.72 13.53 8.56
CA PHE A 164 -17.88 12.67 8.70
C PHE A 164 -19.09 13.32 9.36
N GLY A 165 -19.02 14.58 9.77
CA GLY A 165 -20.11 15.31 10.39
C GLY A 165 -20.34 14.98 11.87
N THR A 166 -19.47 14.20 12.49
CA THR A 166 -19.48 13.91 13.93
C THR A 166 -18.10 14.15 14.54
N ALA A 167 -18.06 14.67 15.76
CA ALA A 167 -16.83 14.83 16.53
C ALA A 167 -16.46 13.57 17.34
N GLU A 168 -17.24 12.51 17.22
CA GLU A 168 -17.05 11.24 17.95
C GLU A 168 -16.31 10.24 17.06
N PRO A 169 -15.02 9.95 17.32
CA PRO A 169 -14.29 8.89 16.63
C PRO A 169 -14.95 7.52 16.86
N SER A 170 -14.79 6.64 15.90
CA SER A 170 -15.15 5.22 16.07
C SER A 170 -14.23 4.36 15.20
N ALA A 171 -14.08 3.09 15.51
CA ALA A 171 -13.30 2.15 14.71
C ALA A 171 -13.77 2.13 13.25
N HIS A 172 -15.09 2.21 13.02
CA HIS A 172 -15.66 2.30 11.67
C HIS A 172 -15.21 3.57 10.95
N LEU A 173 -15.31 4.75 11.56
CA LEU A 173 -14.90 6.01 10.92
C LEU A 173 -13.37 6.07 10.69
N ILE A 174 -12.58 5.50 11.61
CA ILE A 174 -11.13 5.33 11.45
C ILE A 174 -10.84 4.50 10.19
N SER A 175 -11.51 3.35 10.03
CA SER A 175 -11.32 2.50 8.86
C SER A 175 -11.70 3.17 7.54
N LEU A 176 -12.81 3.92 7.52
CA LEU A 176 -13.22 4.68 6.34
C LEU A 176 -12.22 5.77 5.97
N ALA A 177 -11.67 6.49 6.95
CA ALA A 177 -10.66 7.50 6.70
C ALA A 177 -9.36 6.91 6.17
N LEU A 178 -8.87 5.83 6.78
CA LEU A 178 -7.68 5.11 6.30
C LEU A 178 -7.87 4.58 4.87
N GLU A 179 -9.03 4.00 4.57
CA GLU A 179 -9.39 3.57 3.21
C GLU A 179 -9.36 4.74 2.21
N GLN A 180 -9.91 5.90 2.56
CA GLN A 180 -9.88 7.08 1.67
C GLN A 180 -8.44 7.53 1.39
N PHE A 181 -7.58 7.58 2.40
CA PHE A 181 -6.18 7.98 2.20
C PHE A 181 -5.41 6.95 1.37
N MET A 182 -5.46 5.66 1.72
CA MET A 182 -4.75 4.62 0.96
C MET A 182 -5.24 4.54 -0.49
N ASN A 183 -6.53 4.73 -0.73
CA ASN A 183 -7.11 4.82 -2.08
C ASN A 183 -6.65 6.07 -2.85
N SER A 184 -6.19 7.11 -2.17
CA SER A 184 -5.65 8.32 -2.81
C SER A 184 -4.20 8.18 -3.26
N ILE A 185 -3.48 7.15 -2.81
CA ILE A 185 -2.06 6.91 -3.14
C ILE A 185 -2.00 6.26 -4.52
N VAL A 186 -1.80 7.09 -5.56
CA VAL A 186 -1.83 6.63 -6.95
C VAL A 186 -0.50 6.89 -7.65
N SER A 187 0.11 5.80 -8.14
CA SER A 187 1.30 5.82 -9.00
C SER A 187 0.88 5.73 -10.46
N TYR A 188 1.14 6.78 -11.24
CA TYR A 188 0.74 6.89 -12.65
C TYR A 188 1.66 7.79 -13.49
N ARG A 189 2.84 8.16 -12.95
CA ARG A 189 3.79 9.08 -13.60
C ARG A 189 5.17 8.46 -13.82
N SER A 190 5.22 7.12 -13.91
CA SER A 190 6.46 6.41 -14.23
C SER A 190 6.98 6.78 -15.63
N LYS A 191 8.22 6.43 -15.94
CA LYS A 191 8.75 6.59 -17.30
C LYS A 191 7.92 5.82 -18.33
N TYR A 192 7.44 4.62 -17.96
CA TYR A 192 6.59 3.82 -18.83
C TYR A 192 5.21 4.45 -19.07
N ASP A 193 4.60 5.10 -18.06
CA ASP A 193 3.36 5.86 -18.24
C ASP A 193 3.57 7.03 -19.23
N LYS A 194 4.66 7.76 -19.08
CA LYS A 194 5.04 8.85 -19.99
C LYS A 194 5.31 8.35 -21.41
N TYR A 195 5.89 7.16 -21.55
CA TYR A 195 6.09 6.50 -22.85
C TYR A 195 4.73 6.16 -23.50
N LEU A 196 3.80 5.57 -22.76
CA LEU A 196 2.45 5.25 -23.26
C LEU A 196 1.67 6.52 -23.67
N ALA A 197 1.89 7.63 -22.97
CA ALA A 197 1.31 8.94 -23.31
C ALA A 197 2.02 9.64 -24.49
N GLY A 198 3.13 9.10 -25.01
CA GLY A 198 3.94 9.72 -26.05
C GLY A 198 4.81 10.89 -25.58
N GLU A 199 5.02 11.00 -24.26
CA GLU A 199 5.78 12.08 -23.61
C GLU A 199 7.23 11.70 -23.34
N ALA A 200 7.57 10.41 -23.40
CA ALA A 200 8.93 9.89 -23.22
C ALA A 200 9.24 8.80 -24.25
N ALA A 201 10.52 8.51 -24.45
CA ALA A 201 10.99 7.35 -25.21
C ALA A 201 11.70 6.37 -24.30
N LEU A 202 11.56 5.08 -24.59
CA LEU A 202 12.39 4.04 -24.01
C LEU A 202 13.73 3.97 -24.72
N THR A 203 14.77 3.53 -24.03
CA THR A 203 16.04 3.17 -24.64
C THR A 203 15.92 1.83 -25.38
N GLU A 204 16.90 1.47 -26.21
CA GLU A 204 16.89 0.17 -26.90
C GLU A 204 16.85 -1.02 -25.92
N SER A 205 17.49 -0.94 -24.77
CA SER A 205 17.46 -1.96 -23.72
C SER A 205 16.09 -2.07 -23.06
N GLU A 206 15.48 -0.93 -22.69
CA GLU A 206 14.14 -0.89 -22.13
C GLU A 206 13.06 -1.39 -23.09
N GLU A 207 13.21 -1.10 -24.41
CA GLU A 207 12.29 -1.63 -25.44
C GLU A 207 12.42 -3.14 -25.56
N ARG A 208 13.65 -3.68 -25.63
CA ARG A 208 13.84 -5.14 -25.66
C ARG A 208 13.32 -5.80 -24.39
N GLY A 209 13.59 -5.21 -23.22
CA GLY A 209 13.08 -5.72 -21.95
C GLY A 209 11.56 -5.71 -21.88
N LYS A 210 10.91 -4.65 -22.41
CA LYS A 210 9.45 -4.59 -22.54
C LYS A 210 8.94 -5.72 -23.45
N ASP A 211 9.57 -5.93 -24.59
CA ASP A 211 9.15 -6.97 -25.54
C ASP A 211 9.30 -8.37 -24.90
N LEU A 212 10.43 -8.65 -24.23
CA LEU A 212 10.62 -9.88 -23.47
C LEU A 212 9.58 -10.06 -22.35
N PHE A 213 9.22 -9.01 -21.65
CA PHE A 213 8.25 -9.03 -20.55
C PHE A 213 6.85 -9.45 -21.01
N PHE A 214 6.41 -9.00 -22.19
CA PHE A 214 5.08 -9.24 -22.72
C PHE A 214 5.01 -10.39 -23.74
N GLU A 215 6.14 -10.83 -24.29
CA GLU A 215 6.16 -11.96 -25.23
C GLU A 215 5.99 -13.28 -24.48
N GLU A 216 5.04 -14.12 -24.98
CA GLU A 216 4.70 -15.41 -24.38
C GLU A 216 5.86 -16.41 -24.49
N TYR A 217 5.98 -17.29 -23.49
CA TYR A 217 6.93 -18.39 -23.52
C TYR A 217 6.48 -19.47 -24.52
N ASN A 218 7.40 -19.88 -25.40
CA ASN A 218 7.16 -20.94 -26.38
C ASN A 218 8.02 -22.19 -26.05
N PRO A 219 7.43 -23.24 -25.49
CA PRO A 219 8.18 -24.45 -25.09
C PRO A 219 8.82 -25.23 -26.25
N PHE A 220 8.45 -24.94 -27.49
CA PHE A 220 9.03 -25.59 -28.69
C PHE A 220 10.27 -24.83 -29.21
N PHE A 221 10.39 -23.56 -28.91
CA PHE A 221 11.50 -22.69 -29.30
C PHE A 221 11.87 -21.77 -28.13
N PRO A 222 12.33 -22.32 -26.99
CA PRO A 222 12.55 -21.55 -25.78
C PRO A 222 13.61 -20.45 -25.95
N GLU A 223 14.63 -20.68 -26.77
CA GLU A 223 15.71 -19.71 -27.07
C GLU A 223 15.23 -18.52 -27.94
N GLN A 224 13.97 -18.53 -28.40
CA GLN A 224 13.34 -17.48 -29.19
C GLN A 224 12.05 -16.99 -28.54
N SER A 225 11.87 -17.30 -27.25
CA SER A 225 10.67 -16.97 -26.47
C SER A 225 10.89 -15.71 -25.66
N GLY A 226 9.77 -15.09 -25.24
CA GLY A 226 9.75 -14.07 -24.20
C GLY A 226 9.89 -14.66 -22.80
N ALA A 227 9.92 -13.79 -21.81
CA ALA A 227 9.95 -14.14 -20.39
C ALA A 227 8.55 -14.35 -19.79
N ASP A 228 7.48 -14.03 -20.56
CA ASP A 228 6.06 -14.23 -20.23
C ASP A 228 5.62 -13.63 -18.86
N CYS A 229 6.31 -12.58 -18.40
CA CYS A 229 5.96 -11.91 -17.14
C CYS A 229 4.55 -11.29 -17.19
N GLY A 230 4.16 -10.82 -18.40
CA GLY A 230 2.86 -10.24 -18.68
C GLY A 230 1.69 -11.20 -18.49
N HIS A 231 1.92 -12.52 -18.47
CA HIS A 231 0.91 -13.54 -18.17
C HIS A 231 0.30 -13.32 -16.77
N CYS A 232 1.13 -13.06 -15.78
CA CYS A 232 0.71 -12.82 -14.41
C CYS A 232 0.60 -11.32 -14.09
N HIS A 233 1.49 -10.49 -14.64
CA HIS A 233 1.59 -9.05 -14.37
C HIS A 233 1.10 -8.24 -15.56
N SER A 234 -0.21 -8.28 -15.81
CA SER A 234 -0.83 -7.66 -16.97
C SER A 234 -1.50 -6.31 -16.69
N GLY A 235 -2.00 -5.68 -17.75
CA GLY A 235 -2.73 -4.43 -17.67
C GLY A 235 -1.87 -3.25 -17.24
N LYS A 236 -2.51 -2.09 -17.04
CA LYS A 236 -1.80 -0.85 -16.70
C LYS A 236 -1.31 -0.80 -15.24
N ASN A 237 -1.83 -1.67 -14.39
CA ASN A 237 -1.38 -1.79 -12.99
C ASN A 237 -0.34 -2.89 -12.79
N PHE A 238 -0.04 -3.70 -13.82
CA PHE A 238 0.93 -4.80 -13.74
C PHE A 238 0.60 -5.79 -12.62
N ASP A 239 -0.65 -6.15 -12.46
CA ASP A 239 -1.16 -7.12 -11.48
C ASP A 239 -2.16 -8.09 -12.11
N SER A 240 -2.63 -9.05 -11.32
CA SER A 240 -3.69 -9.97 -11.71
C SER A 240 -4.70 -10.15 -10.59
N PRO A 241 -5.99 -10.38 -10.91
CA PRO A 241 -7.00 -10.70 -9.90
C PRO A 241 -6.87 -12.12 -9.34
N THR A 242 -5.92 -12.92 -9.84
CA THR A 242 -5.74 -14.32 -9.45
C THR A 242 -4.66 -14.48 -8.40
N TYR A 243 -4.76 -15.57 -7.63
CA TYR A 243 -3.71 -16.05 -6.74
C TYR A 243 -2.91 -17.13 -7.48
N MET A 244 -1.58 -17.11 -7.33
CA MET A 244 -0.69 -18.01 -8.06
C MET A 244 0.41 -18.53 -7.15
N ASN A 245 0.86 -19.75 -7.38
CA ASN A 245 2.08 -20.27 -6.76
C ASN A 245 3.23 -20.07 -7.74
N ASN A 246 4.18 -19.25 -7.34
CA ASN A 246 5.33 -18.86 -8.16
C ASN A 246 6.58 -19.73 -7.96
N GLY A 247 6.44 -20.87 -7.28
CA GLY A 247 7.53 -21.87 -7.14
C GLY A 247 8.69 -21.42 -6.26
N THR A 248 8.50 -20.50 -5.31
CA THR A 248 9.54 -20.11 -4.35
C THR A 248 9.81 -21.19 -3.29
N ASP A 249 8.80 -22.01 -2.96
CA ASP A 249 8.90 -23.06 -1.95
C ASP A 249 8.20 -24.35 -2.40
N SER A 250 8.95 -25.45 -2.44
CA SER A 250 8.41 -26.80 -2.79
C SER A 250 7.59 -27.44 -1.66
N LEU A 251 7.80 -27.02 -0.43
CA LEU A 251 7.11 -27.54 0.76
C LEU A 251 5.84 -26.76 1.09
N ASN A 252 5.66 -25.59 0.47
CA ASN A 252 4.59 -24.65 0.80
C ASN A 252 4.51 -24.41 2.31
N SER A 253 5.62 -23.99 2.91
CA SER A 253 5.74 -23.70 4.34
C SER A 253 4.76 -22.61 4.77
N ASP A 254 4.48 -21.66 3.87
CA ASP A 254 3.33 -20.76 3.96
C ASP A 254 2.18 -21.28 3.11
N LEU A 255 1.05 -21.57 3.73
CA LEU A 255 -0.12 -22.14 3.06
C LEU A 255 -0.85 -21.15 2.13
N GLY A 256 -0.51 -19.84 2.18
CA GLY A 256 -1.08 -18.83 1.31
C GLY A 256 -2.61 -18.74 1.39
N HIS A 257 -3.24 -18.65 0.22
CA HIS A 257 -4.68 -18.50 0.06
C HIS A 257 -5.51 -19.69 0.62
N TYR A 258 -4.90 -20.88 0.74
CA TYR A 258 -5.52 -22.01 1.44
C TYR A 258 -6.00 -21.64 2.86
N GLY A 259 -5.25 -20.80 3.57
CA GLY A 259 -5.64 -20.33 4.90
C GLY A 259 -6.98 -19.58 4.93
N VAL A 260 -7.44 -19.09 3.77
CA VAL A 260 -8.72 -18.38 3.59
C VAL A 260 -9.80 -19.31 3.09
N THR A 261 -9.50 -20.15 2.09
CA THR A 261 -10.49 -20.96 1.37
C THR A 261 -10.68 -22.35 1.95
N GLY A 262 -9.63 -22.95 2.52
CA GLY A 262 -9.58 -24.35 2.92
C GLY A 262 -9.55 -25.33 1.73
N ASP A 263 -9.42 -24.85 0.48
CA ASP A 263 -9.29 -25.68 -0.69
C ASP A 263 -7.83 -26.07 -0.92
N SER A 264 -7.54 -27.37 -1.01
CA SER A 264 -6.18 -27.87 -1.23
C SER A 264 -5.56 -27.40 -2.55
N ALA A 265 -6.37 -26.99 -3.53
CA ALA A 265 -5.90 -26.39 -4.76
C ALA A 265 -5.24 -25.02 -4.54
N ASP A 266 -5.54 -24.36 -3.42
CA ASP A 266 -5.04 -23.02 -3.08
C ASP A 266 -3.79 -23.04 -2.18
N ILE A 267 -3.23 -24.21 -1.88
CA ILE A 267 -2.03 -24.34 -1.05
C ILE A 267 -0.85 -23.64 -1.72
N GLY A 268 -0.23 -22.66 -0.99
CA GLY A 268 0.94 -21.93 -1.46
C GLY A 268 0.63 -20.85 -2.52
N LEU A 269 -0.67 -20.63 -2.84
CA LEU A 269 -1.04 -19.55 -3.75
C LEU A 269 -0.97 -18.21 -3.01
N MET A 270 -0.30 -17.25 -3.65
CA MET A 270 -0.16 -15.88 -3.18
C MET A 270 -0.75 -14.92 -4.20
N LYS A 271 -1.09 -13.75 -3.73
CA LYS A 271 -1.58 -12.66 -4.57
C LYS A 271 -0.51 -12.21 -5.57
N THR A 272 -0.92 -12.05 -6.83
CA THR A 272 -0.10 -11.38 -7.84
C THR A 272 -0.19 -9.86 -7.63
N THR A 273 0.86 -9.27 -7.10
CA THR A 273 0.91 -7.84 -6.74
C THR A 273 1.32 -6.97 -7.92
N THR A 274 1.00 -5.67 -7.84
CA THR A 274 1.49 -4.71 -8.84
C THR A 274 3.02 -4.66 -8.90
N LEU A 275 3.57 -4.53 -10.10
CA LEU A 275 5.01 -4.26 -10.30
C LEU A 275 5.32 -2.76 -10.39
N ARG A 276 4.32 -1.89 -10.22
CA ARG A 276 4.61 -0.46 -10.13
C ARG A 276 5.51 -0.17 -8.95
N ASN A 277 6.55 0.62 -9.21
CA ASN A 277 7.59 0.96 -8.23
C ASN A 277 8.41 -0.23 -7.69
N ILE A 278 8.41 -1.35 -8.39
CA ILE A 278 9.06 -2.60 -7.92
C ILE A 278 10.53 -2.39 -7.54
N THR A 279 11.24 -1.48 -8.17
CA THR A 279 12.65 -1.18 -7.87
C THR A 279 12.87 -0.51 -6.52
N LEU A 280 11.81 0.02 -5.91
CA LEU A 280 11.83 0.71 -4.62
C LEU A 280 11.39 -0.17 -3.45
N THR A 281 10.95 -1.40 -3.73
CA THR A 281 10.29 -2.28 -2.76
C THR A 281 11.02 -3.59 -2.46
N PRO A 282 12.38 -3.66 -2.52
CA PRO A 282 13.08 -4.85 -2.03
C PRO A 282 12.90 -4.96 -0.50
N PRO A 283 12.97 -6.21 0.06
CA PRO A 283 13.15 -7.48 -0.61
C PRO A 283 11.85 -8.03 -1.23
N TYR A 284 11.98 -8.97 -2.14
CA TYR A 284 10.89 -9.45 -3.00
C TYR A 284 10.32 -10.79 -2.53
N MET A 285 9.11 -11.10 -3.01
CA MET A 285 8.22 -12.21 -2.67
C MET A 285 7.53 -12.01 -1.31
N HIS A 286 6.59 -12.89 -0.99
CA HIS A 286 5.82 -12.83 0.26
C HIS A 286 6.68 -13.00 1.51
N ASP A 287 7.80 -13.71 1.38
CA ASP A 287 8.77 -14.01 2.44
C ASP A 287 10.05 -13.15 2.36
N GLY A 288 10.13 -12.23 1.38
CA GLY A 288 11.28 -11.36 1.19
C GLY A 288 12.60 -12.10 0.92
N ILE A 289 12.53 -13.25 0.25
CA ILE A 289 13.69 -14.13 0.05
C ILE A 289 14.75 -13.54 -0.91
N PHE A 290 14.33 -12.69 -1.87
CA PHE A 290 15.23 -12.11 -2.86
C PHE A 290 15.50 -10.63 -2.56
N SER A 291 16.75 -10.24 -2.60
CA SER A 291 17.21 -8.88 -2.29
C SER A 291 17.29 -7.98 -3.54
N THR A 292 17.37 -8.56 -4.73
CA THR A 292 17.55 -7.86 -6.00
C THR A 292 16.57 -8.35 -7.07
N LEU A 293 16.25 -7.49 -8.05
CA LEU A 293 15.44 -7.88 -9.20
C LEU A 293 16.13 -8.96 -10.05
N ARG A 294 17.46 -8.94 -10.12
CA ARG A 294 18.23 -9.98 -10.80
C ARG A 294 17.97 -11.36 -10.18
N GLU A 295 17.97 -11.48 -8.86
CA GLU A 295 17.63 -12.74 -8.18
C GLU A 295 16.19 -13.19 -8.48
N VAL A 296 15.25 -12.27 -8.61
CA VAL A 296 13.87 -12.57 -9.01
C VAL A 296 13.83 -13.09 -10.46
N ILE A 297 14.52 -12.43 -11.39
CA ILE A 297 14.60 -12.86 -12.79
C ILE A 297 15.27 -14.24 -12.89
N ASP A 298 16.36 -14.47 -12.16
CA ASP A 298 17.04 -15.76 -12.09
C ASP A 298 16.16 -16.86 -11.51
N HIS A 299 15.33 -16.53 -10.51
CA HIS A 299 14.35 -17.47 -9.97
C HIS A 299 13.36 -17.94 -11.04
N TYR A 300 12.77 -17.02 -11.81
CA TYR A 300 11.84 -17.38 -12.88
C TYR A 300 12.53 -18.05 -14.06
N ASP A 301 13.81 -17.72 -14.34
CA ASP A 301 14.57 -18.36 -15.40
C ASP A 301 14.87 -19.84 -15.08
N HIS A 302 15.42 -20.13 -13.89
CA HIS A 302 15.89 -21.49 -13.57
C HIS A 302 15.81 -21.89 -12.08
N GLY A 303 15.19 -21.06 -11.24
CA GLY A 303 15.12 -21.29 -9.79
C GLY A 303 13.81 -21.89 -9.28
N LEU A 304 12.85 -22.17 -10.16
CA LEU A 304 11.53 -22.66 -9.79
C LEU A 304 11.58 -24.00 -9.04
N GLN A 305 10.82 -24.09 -7.95
CA GLN A 305 10.63 -25.32 -7.19
C GLN A 305 9.25 -25.92 -7.48
N TYR A 306 9.23 -27.20 -7.76
CA TYR A 306 7.98 -27.90 -8.04
C TYR A 306 7.14 -28.09 -6.78
N SER A 307 5.86 -27.79 -6.90
CA SER A 307 4.80 -28.22 -5.99
C SER A 307 3.55 -28.59 -6.79
N PRO A 308 2.60 -29.34 -6.22
CA PRO A 308 1.37 -29.71 -6.94
C PRO A 308 0.51 -28.54 -7.39
N THR A 309 0.68 -27.39 -6.78
CA THR A 309 -0.08 -26.15 -7.04
C THR A 309 0.75 -25.10 -7.80
N LEU A 310 1.98 -25.44 -8.24
CA LEU A 310 2.78 -24.56 -9.08
C LEU A 310 1.97 -24.12 -10.29
N ASP A 311 2.02 -22.82 -10.63
CA ASP A 311 1.32 -22.29 -11.78
C ASP A 311 1.67 -23.05 -13.07
N ALA A 312 0.67 -23.32 -13.91
CA ALA A 312 0.82 -24.17 -15.08
C ALA A 312 1.76 -23.58 -16.14
N ALA A 313 1.79 -22.24 -16.30
CA ALA A 313 2.71 -21.58 -17.22
C ALA A 313 4.15 -21.73 -16.72
N LEU A 314 4.38 -21.55 -15.42
CA LEU A 314 5.69 -21.76 -14.81
C LEU A 314 6.12 -23.24 -14.85
N ALA A 315 5.20 -24.16 -14.67
CA ALA A 315 5.50 -25.59 -14.77
C ALA A 315 6.02 -26.00 -16.16
N MET A 316 5.63 -25.30 -17.23
CA MET A 316 6.13 -25.56 -18.59
C MET A 316 7.60 -25.15 -18.77
N THR A 317 8.11 -24.21 -17.98
CA THR A 317 9.53 -23.78 -18.05
C THR A 317 10.45 -24.67 -17.20
N MET A 318 9.88 -25.52 -16.34
CA MET A 318 10.70 -26.39 -15.49
C MET A 318 11.58 -27.34 -16.32
N GLY A 319 12.84 -27.38 -16.01
CA GLY A 319 13.84 -28.25 -16.66
C GLY A 319 14.63 -27.58 -17.78
N THR A 320 14.05 -26.68 -18.56
CA THR A 320 14.78 -25.88 -19.56
C THR A 320 15.10 -24.47 -19.06
N GLY A 321 14.29 -23.93 -18.17
CA GLY A 321 14.26 -22.53 -17.84
C GLY A 321 13.65 -21.70 -18.94
N LEU A 322 13.66 -20.38 -18.79
CA LEU A 322 13.31 -19.42 -19.82
C LEU A 322 14.44 -19.25 -20.86
N MET A 323 15.65 -19.76 -20.55
CA MET A 323 16.85 -19.65 -21.38
C MET A 323 17.28 -18.21 -21.68
N LEU A 324 17.06 -17.31 -20.75
CA LEU A 324 17.44 -15.91 -20.86
C LEU A 324 18.97 -15.74 -20.87
N SER A 325 19.49 -15.03 -21.85
CA SER A 325 20.88 -14.57 -21.80
C SER A 325 21.06 -13.48 -20.72
N GLU A 326 22.30 -13.23 -20.30
CA GLU A 326 22.59 -12.13 -19.39
C GLU A 326 22.12 -10.77 -19.91
N GLN A 327 22.17 -10.57 -21.25
CA GLN A 327 21.66 -9.36 -21.87
C GLN A 327 20.13 -9.26 -21.77
N ASP A 328 19.39 -10.36 -21.91
CA ASP A 328 17.93 -10.38 -21.76
C ASP A 328 17.54 -10.05 -20.31
N LYS A 329 18.28 -10.56 -19.35
CA LYS A 329 18.07 -10.23 -17.93
C LYS A 329 18.37 -8.76 -17.63
N ASP A 330 19.45 -8.19 -18.19
CA ASP A 330 19.75 -6.76 -18.10
C ASP A 330 18.63 -5.91 -18.72
N ASP A 331 18.12 -6.32 -19.87
CA ASP A 331 17.06 -5.62 -20.59
C ASP A 331 15.72 -5.68 -19.83
N LEU A 332 15.36 -6.85 -19.26
CA LEU A 332 14.19 -7.00 -18.38
C LEU A 332 14.29 -6.11 -17.15
N GLU A 333 15.44 -6.10 -16.49
CA GLU A 333 15.69 -5.23 -15.33
C GLU A 333 15.58 -3.75 -15.72
N ALA A 334 16.13 -3.37 -16.88
CA ALA A 334 16.01 -2.01 -17.40
C ALA A 334 14.55 -1.62 -17.64
N PHE A 335 13.73 -2.52 -18.19
CA PHE A 335 12.29 -2.27 -18.33
C PHE A 335 11.58 -2.12 -16.98
N LEU A 336 11.83 -3.00 -16.02
CA LEU A 336 11.23 -2.92 -14.67
C LEU A 336 11.56 -1.59 -13.99
N HIS A 337 12.75 -1.02 -14.21
CA HIS A 337 13.12 0.31 -13.74
C HIS A 337 12.22 1.42 -14.31
N THR A 338 11.68 1.25 -15.52
CA THR A 338 10.75 2.25 -16.13
C THR A 338 9.40 2.34 -15.40
N LEU A 339 9.05 1.36 -14.57
CA LEU A 339 7.79 1.31 -13.80
C LEU A 339 7.85 2.16 -12.52
N THR A 340 8.98 2.82 -12.24
CA THR A 340 9.18 3.62 -11.04
C THR A 340 8.63 5.03 -11.22
N ASP A 341 7.78 5.45 -10.30
CA ASP A 341 7.21 6.79 -10.19
C ASP A 341 7.96 7.59 -9.10
N TYR A 342 9.01 8.30 -9.52
CA TYR A 342 9.82 9.10 -8.60
C TYR A 342 9.10 10.33 -8.05
N GLU A 343 7.99 10.75 -8.67
CA GLU A 343 7.18 11.86 -8.16
C GLU A 343 6.39 11.42 -6.93
N LEU A 344 5.87 10.19 -6.92
CA LEU A 344 5.11 9.61 -5.81
C LEU A 344 5.88 9.65 -4.48
N ILE A 345 7.15 9.26 -4.50
CA ILE A 345 7.96 9.08 -3.26
C ILE A 345 8.34 10.39 -2.58
N SER A 346 8.13 11.53 -3.25
CA SER A 346 8.41 12.87 -2.73
C SER A 346 7.18 13.78 -2.73
N ASP A 347 6.00 13.28 -3.09
CA ASP A 347 4.77 14.07 -3.15
C ASP A 347 4.28 14.43 -1.74
N GLU A 348 4.23 15.72 -1.44
CA GLU A 348 3.77 16.23 -0.13
C GLU A 348 2.33 15.85 0.21
N ARG A 349 1.51 15.52 -0.79
CA ARG A 349 0.14 15.02 -0.57
C ARG A 349 0.10 13.75 0.25
N TYR A 350 1.15 12.95 0.20
CA TYR A 350 1.23 11.64 0.85
C TYR A 350 2.20 11.62 2.05
N SER A 351 3.01 12.63 2.26
CA SER A 351 3.98 12.71 3.36
C SER A 351 3.30 12.92 4.73
N SER A 352 4.05 12.82 5.83
CA SER A 352 3.52 13.11 7.16
C SER A 352 2.87 14.52 7.21
N PRO A 353 1.67 14.65 7.77
CA PRO A 353 1.01 15.93 7.95
C PRO A 353 1.47 16.69 9.22
N PHE A 354 2.40 16.11 10.00
CA PHE A 354 2.88 16.63 11.28
C PHE A 354 4.27 17.26 11.18
#